data_80e74f8d951f0eb5c1c8ea58af78fd5f
#
_entry.id   80e74f8d951f0eb5c1c8ea58af78fd5f
#
_cell.length_a   1.000
_cell.length_b   1.000
_cell.length_c   1.000
_cell.angle_alpha   90.00
_cell.angle_beta   90.00
_cell.angle_gamma   90.00
#
_symmetry.space_group_name_H-M   'P 1'
#
loop_
_entity.id
_entity.type
_entity.pdbx_description
1 polymer ?
#
loop_
_entity_poly.entity_id
_entity_poly.type
_entity_poly.pdbx_seq_one_letter_code
_entity_poly.pdbx_strand_id
1 'polypeptide(L)'
;MAVAFKAAVAIGVGTSSSTTLVCTTNGAIAVDDLVVVRVATDNLSATTPTLTCTDSGGNTYVRHHGGAVNATAAAGVAGAIFDTKATVAVNIGGTITITLSGAVAHKACFAQSFTGAENTVRSTAV
;
A
#
# COMPACT_ATOMS: atom_id res chain seq x y z
N MET A 1 -16.35 1.75 -19.77
CA MET A 1 -14.96 2.15 -20.14
C MET A 1 -14.02 1.08 -19.64
N ALA A 2 -13.04 0.68 -20.40
CA ALA A 2 -12.11 -0.37 -19.99
C ALA A 2 -11.12 0.17 -18.93
N VAL A 3 -10.82 -0.63 -17.91
CA VAL A 3 -9.74 -0.33 -16.96
C VAL A 3 -8.41 -0.45 -17.68
N ALA A 4 -7.58 0.57 -17.60
CA ALA A 4 -6.26 0.60 -18.21
C ALA A 4 -5.18 0.91 -17.16
N PHE A 5 -4.05 0.19 -17.24
CA PHE A 5 -2.86 0.54 -16.47
C PHE A 5 -2.38 1.93 -16.90
N LYS A 6 -2.12 2.79 -15.93
CA LYS A 6 -1.64 4.16 -16.17
C LYS A 6 -0.16 4.29 -15.85
N ALA A 7 0.24 3.96 -14.62
CA ALA A 7 1.62 4.12 -14.20
C ALA A 7 1.96 3.27 -12.96
N ALA A 8 3.24 2.95 -12.78
CA ALA A 8 3.82 2.71 -11.48
C ALA A 8 4.00 4.07 -10.81
N VAL A 9 3.36 4.29 -9.66
CA VAL A 9 3.29 5.62 -9.04
C VAL A 9 4.21 5.78 -7.84
N ALA A 10 4.56 4.68 -7.17
CA ALA A 10 5.55 4.71 -6.09
C ALA A 10 6.20 3.33 -5.90
N ILE A 11 7.47 3.35 -5.53
CA ILE A 11 8.22 2.18 -5.08
C ILE A 11 9.01 2.61 -3.85
N GLY A 12 9.00 1.79 -2.81
CA GLY A 12 9.76 2.05 -1.59
C GLY A 12 10.34 0.78 -1.00
N VAL A 13 11.55 0.88 -0.50
CA VAL A 13 12.24 -0.18 0.24
C VAL A 13 12.81 0.42 1.51
N GLY A 14 12.59 -0.24 2.63
CA GLY A 14 13.19 0.11 3.91
C GLY A 14 14.00 -1.06 4.45
N THR A 15 15.20 -0.76 4.94
CA THR A 15 16.11 -1.74 5.53
C THR A 15 16.47 -1.42 6.98
N SER A 16 15.93 -0.34 7.52
CA SER A 16 16.12 0.08 8.92
C SER A 16 14.87 -0.22 9.74
N SER A 17 15.06 -0.61 11.00
CA SER A 17 13.95 -0.90 11.91
C SER A 17 13.10 0.35 12.14
N SER A 18 11.86 0.29 11.73
CA SER A 18 10.86 1.35 11.93
C SER A 18 9.44 0.83 11.76
N THR A 19 8.48 1.59 12.27
CA THR A 19 7.03 1.32 12.11
C THR A 19 6.46 1.91 10.84
N THR A 20 7.25 2.60 10.02
CA THR A 20 6.76 3.27 8.81
C THR A 20 7.65 2.97 7.61
N LEU A 21 7.05 2.95 6.43
CA LEU A 21 7.71 3.01 5.14
C LEU A 21 7.09 4.14 4.33
N VAL A 22 7.87 5.15 4.00
CA VAL A 22 7.46 6.28 3.17
C VAL A 22 7.99 6.07 1.76
N CYS A 23 7.08 6.04 0.80
CA CYS A 23 7.38 5.87 -0.63
C CYS A 23 7.07 7.19 -1.34
N THR A 24 8.09 7.83 -1.91
CA THR A 24 7.89 9.05 -2.70
C THR A 24 7.25 8.70 -4.04
N THR A 25 6.22 9.45 -4.43
CA THR A 25 5.57 9.26 -5.71
C THR A 25 6.44 9.76 -6.86
N ASN A 26 6.66 8.91 -7.85
CA ASN A 26 7.34 9.23 -9.10
C ASN A 26 6.38 9.32 -10.30
N GLY A 27 5.12 9.00 -10.09
CA GLY A 27 4.01 9.18 -11.02
C GLY A 27 2.85 9.91 -10.33
N ALA A 28 2.18 10.79 -11.03
CA ALA A 28 1.02 11.51 -10.49
C ALA A 28 -0.19 10.58 -10.39
N ILE A 29 -0.92 10.70 -9.28
CA ILE A 29 -2.24 10.12 -9.08
C ILE A 29 -3.26 11.21 -9.35
N ALA A 30 -4.13 11.02 -10.31
CA ALA A 30 -5.23 11.94 -10.59
C ALA A 30 -6.49 11.56 -9.79
N VAL A 31 -7.40 12.50 -9.64
CA VAL A 31 -8.75 12.19 -9.14
C VAL A 31 -9.37 11.12 -10.06
N ASP A 32 -10.11 10.20 -9.47
CA ASP A 32 -10.72 9.03 -10.12
C ASP A 32 -9.76 7.90 -10.55
N ASP A 33 -8.45 8.04 -10.39
CA ASP A 33 -7.55 6.90 -10.56
C ASP A 33 -7.83 5.83 -9.48
N LEU A 34 -7.83 4.56 -9.89
CA LEU A 34 -7.72 3.45 -8.96
C LEU A 34 -6.23 3.24 -8.63
N VAL A 35 -5.88 3.36 -7.36
CA VAL A 35 -4.52 3.09 -6.88
C VAL A 35 -4.50 1.77 -6.12
N VAL A 36 -3.60 0.87 -6.51
CA VAL A 36 -3.38 -0.42 -5.84
C VAL A 36 -1.98 -0.41 -5.24
N VAL A 37 -1.89 -0.66 -3.94
CA VAL A 37 -0.64 -0.70 -3.18
C VAL A 37 -0.41 -2.10 -2.64
N ARG A 38 0.73 -2.68 -2.97
CA ARG A 38 1.17 -3.99 -2.47
C ARG A 38 2.32 -3.77 -1.49
N VAL A 39 2.23 -4.43 -0.35
CA VAL A 39 3.20 -4.31 0.73
C VAL A 39 3.71 -5.69 1.12
N ALA A 40 5.01 -5.78 1.33
CA ALA A 40 5.66 -6.93 1.94
C ALA A 40 6.60 -6.45 3.05
N THR A 41 6.62 -7.15 4.18
CA THR A 41 7.44 -6.82 5.34
C THR A 41 7.95 -8.07 6.03
N ASP A 42 9.01 -7.92 6.84
CA ASP A 42 9.30 -8.92 7.87
C ASP A 42 8.10 -9.10 8.78
N ASN A 43 7.92 -10.29 9.32
CA ASN A 43 6.87 -10.52 10.31
C ASN A 43 7.26 -9.96 11.67
N LEU A 44 6.27 -9.41 12.39
CA LEU A 44 6.45 -8.74 13.68
C LEU A 44 6.52 -9.67 14.90
N SER A 45 6.52 -10.96 14.74
CA SER A 45 6.43 -12.01 15.77
C SER A 45 5.15 -12.85 15.64
N ALA A 46 4.70 -13.51 16.70
CA ALA A 46 3.58 -14.46 16.71
C ALA A 46 2.20 -13.89 16.29
N THR A 47 2.08 -12.59 16.09
CA THR A 47 0.82 -11.96 15.68
C THR A 47 0.92 -11.36 14.29
N THR A 48 -0.14 -11.48 13.50
CA THR A 48 -0.24 -10.81 12.20
C THR A 48 -0.15 -9.29 12.41
N PRO A 49 0.83 -8.60 11.81
CA PRO A 49 0.94 -7.15 11.97
C PRO A 49 -0.28 -6.44 11.37
N THR A 50 -0.72 -5.41 12.05
CA THR A 50 -1.67 -4.47 11.46
C THR A 50 -0.92 -3.52 10.55
N LEU A 51 -1.38 -3.43 9.31
CA LEU A 51 -0.83 -2.56 8.28
C LEU A 51 -1.91 -1.56 7.86
N THR A 52 -1.53 -0.31 7.75
CA THR A 52 -2.38 0.76 7.18
C THR A 52 -1.64 1.50 6.08
N CYS A 53 -2.39 2.12 5.18
CA CYS A 53 -1.87 2.89 4.06
C CYS A 53 -2.54 4.26 4.01
N THR A 54 -1.75 5.30 3.82
CA THR A 54 -2.21 6.68 3.63
C THR A 54 -1.38 7.34 2.54
N ASP A 55 -1.82 8.47 2.01
CA ASP A 55 -1.03 9.30 1.10
C ASP A 55 -1.09 10.78 1.48
N SER A 56 -0.24 11.58 0.85
CA SER A 56 -0.15 13.02 1.10
C SER A 56 -1.36 13.82 0.58
N GLY A 57 -2.23 13.20 -0.21
CA GLY A 57 -3.51 13.77 -0.64
C GLY A 57 -4.63 13.57 0.37
N GLY A 58 -4.45 12.64 1.32
CA GLY A 58 -5.47 12.28 2.30
C GLY A 58 -6.51 11.29 1.78
N ASN A 59 -6.20 10.54 0.73
CA ASN A 59 -7.09 9.49 0.24
C ASN A 59 -7.18 8.34 1.25
N THR A 60 -8.37 7.73 1.35
CA THR A 60 -8.64 6.60 2.23
C THR A 60 -8.40 5.29 1.50
N TYR A 61 -7.46 4.49 2.02
CA TYR A 61 -7.13 3.18 1.47
C TYR A 61 -7.87 2.07 2.22
N VAL A 62 -8.43 1.14 1.48
CA VAL A 62 -9.08 -0.06 2.01
C VAL A 62 -8.12 -1.25 1.88
N ARG A 63 -7.92 -1.98 2.97
CA ARG A 63 -7.15 -3.23 2.94
C ARG A 63 -8.05 -4.37 2.48
N HIS A 64 -7.74 -4.98 1.34
CA HIS A 64 -8.48 -6.12 0.80
C HIS A 64 -7.91 -7.45 1.23
N HIS A 65 -6.59 -7.52 1.39
CA HIS A 65 -5.92 -8.73 1.82
C HIS A 65 -4.78 -8.38 2.74
N GLY A 66 -4.50 -9.27 3.69
CA GLY A 66 -3.35 -9.16 4.57
C GLY A 66 -3.19 -10.43 5.38
N GLY A 67 -1.97 -10.81 5.59
CA GLY A 67 -1.64 -12.01 6.34
C GLY A 67 -0.15 -12.08 6.64
N ALA A 68 0.21 -13.06 7.46
CA ALA A 68 1.59 -13.40 7.77
C ALA A 68 1.80 -14.90 7.60
N VAL A 69 2.97 -15.26 7.14
CA VAL A 69 3.42 -16.65 7.01
C VAL A 69 4.61 -16.84 7.92
N ASN A 70 4.58 -17.89 8.72
CA ASN A 70 5.55 -18.20 9.75
C ASN A 70 5.60 -17.13 10.86
N ALA A 71 5.02 -17.45 11.99
CA ALA A 71 4.90 -16.56 13.16
C ALA A 71 6.24 -16.26 13.87
N THR A 72 7.34 -16.93 13.51
CA THR A 72 8.65 -16.67 14.09
C THR A 72 9.25 -15.41 13.48
N ALA A 73 9.46 -14.37 14.28
CA ALA A 73 9.90 -13.04 13.82
C ALA A 73 11.15 -13.04 12.91
N ALA A 74 12.09 -13.96 13.15
CA ALA A 74 13.33 -14.03 12.39
C ALA A 74 13.21 -14.63 10.98
N ALA A 75 12.09 -15.29 10.66
CA ALA A 75 11.92 -16.04 9.40
C ALA A 75 10.55 -15.82 8.74
N GLY A 76 9.70 -14.98 9.31
CA GLY A 76 8.36 -14.73 8.81
C GLY A 76 8.28 -13.55 7.85
N VAL A 77 7.24 -13.58 7.02
CA VAL A 77 6.86 -12.45 6.17
C VAL A 77 5.41 -12.08 6.42
N ALA A 78 5.11 -10.81 6.30
CA ALA A 78 3.75 -10.32 6.29
C ALA A 78 3.51 -9.48 5.04
N GLY A 79 2.27 -9.42 4.58
CA GLY A 79 1.93 -8.63 3.43
C GLY A 79 0.50 -8.12 3.48
N ALA A 80 0.24 -7.11 2.67
CA ALA A 80 -1.08 -6.56 2.49
C ALA A 80 -1.26 -5.98 1.08
N ILE A 81 -2.51 -5.97 0.63
CA ILE A 81 -2.94 -5.27 -0.58
C ILE A 81 -3.98 -4.24 -0.15
N PHE A 82 -3.73 -3.01 -0.54
CA PHE A 82 -4.62 -1.88 -0.35
C PHE A 82 -5.07 -1.34 -1.70
N ASP A 83 -6.24 -0.73 -1.74
CA ASP A 83 -6.63 0.11 -2.85
C ASP A 83 -7.37 1.37 -2.40
N THR A 84 -7.43 2.33 -3.28
CA THR A 84 -8.30 3.50 -3.19
C THR A 84 -8.70 3.95 -4.58
N LYS A 85 -9.92 4.46 -4.72
CA LYS A 85 -10.26 5.36 -5.83
C LYS A 85 -9.95 6.77 -5.35
N ALA A 86 -8.95 7.41 -5.95
CA ALA A 86 -8.47 8.69 -5.49
C ALA A 86 -9.55 9.78 -5.61
N THR A 87 -9.83 10.44 -4.52
CA THR A 87 -10.72 11.61 -4.44
C THR A 87 -9.94 12.92 -4.44
N VAL A 88 -8.66 12.84 -4.11
CA VAL A 88 -7.70 13.95 -4.12
C VAL A 88 -6.48 13.53 -4.92
N ALA A 89 -6.01 14.42 -5.80
CA ALA A 89 -4.80 14.17 -6.58
C ALA A 89 -3.55 14.17 -5.68
N VAL A 90 -2.59 13.32 -6.04
CA VAL A 90 -1.25 13.32 -5.43
C VAL A 90 -0.23 13.60 -6.54
N ASN A 91 0.51 14.68 -6.40
CA ASN A 91 1.52 15.08 -7.37
C ASN A 91 2.78 14.20 -7.25
N ILE A 92 3.59 14.22 -8.30
CA ILE A 92 4.96 13.69 -8.23
C ILE A 92 5.71 14.39 -7.10
N GLY A 93 6.44 13.63 -6.28
CA GLY A 93 7.09 14.12 -5.07
C GLY A 93 6.22 14.07 -3.81
N GLY A 94 4.93 13.72 -3.95
CA GLY A 94 4.08 13.36 -2.82
C GLY A 94 4.50 12.03 -2.19
N THR A 95 3.74 11.54 -1.23
CA THR A 95 4.09 10.30 -0.51
C THR A 95 2.92 9.33 -0.41
N ILE A 96 3.24 8.04 -0.44
CA ILE A 96 2.40 6.95 0.07
C ILE A 96 3.11 6.39 1.30
N THR A 97 2.42 6.33 2.42
CA THR A 97 2.98 5.90 3.71
C THR A 97 2.30 4.63 4.20
N ILE A 98 3.10 3.61 4.44
CA ILE A 98 2.68 2.38 5.10
C ILE A 98 3.06 2.48 6.57
N THR A 99 2.09 2.22 7.46
CA THR A 99 2.30 2.18 8.90
C THR A 99 2.02 0.78 9.42
N LEU A 100 2.95 0.27 10.25
CA LEU A 100 2.91 -1.05 10.86
C LEU A 100 2.64 -0.91 12.36
N SER A 101 1.98 -1.90 12.96
CA SER A 101 1.74 -1.97 14.41
C SER A 101 3.00 -2.17 15.25
N GLY A 102 4.12 -2.50 14.63
CA GLY A 102 5.41 -2.65 15.30
C GLY A 102 6.58 -2.47 14.32
N ALA A 103 7.76 -2.22 14.83
CA ALA A 103 8.95 -1.96 14.01
C ALA A 103 9.50 -3.25 13.39
N VAL A 104 9.79 -3.19 12.09
CA VAL A 104 10.50 -4.24 11.35
C VAL A 104 11.63 -3.62 10.53
N ALA A 105 12.66 -4.42 10.23
CA ALA A 105 13.79 -3.95 9.44
C ALA A 105 13.43 -3.89 7.96
N HIS A 106 13.00 -4.99 7.36
CA HIS A 106 12.80 -5.06 5.92
C HIS A 106 11.34 -4.82 5.55
N LYS A 107 11.13 -3.87 4.66
CA LYS A 107 9.82 -3.46 4.15
C LYS A 107 9.94 -3.06 2.70
N ALA A 108 8.94 -3.41 1.91
CA ALA A 108 8.83 -2.94 0.52
C ALA A 108 7.37 -2.59 0.20
N CYS A 109 7.18 -1.56 -0.61
CA CYS A 109 5.89 -1.27 -1.21
C CYS A 109 6.02 -0.97 -2.70
N PHE A 110 4.97 -1.31 -3.42
CA PHE A 110 4.82 -1.00 -4.84
C PHE A 110 3.39 -0.53 -5.09
N ALA A 111 3.26 0.67 -5.63
CA ALA A 111 1.97 1.27 -5.95
C ALA A 111 1.82 1.48 -7.47
N GLN A 112 0.64 1.15 -7.96
CA GLN A 112 0.25 1.30 -9.37
C GLN A 112 -1.06 2.06 -9.47
N SER A 113 -1.23 2.86 -10.50
CA SER A 113 -2.49 3.52 -10.83
C SER A 113 -3.09 3.01 -12.12
N PHE A 114 -4.41 3.03 -12.17
CA PHE A 114 -5.23 2.60 -13.29
C PHE A 114 -6.30 3.65 -13.55
N THR A 115 -6.65 3.86 -14.82
CA THR A 115 -7.77 4.70 -15.26
C THR A 115 -8.97 3.83 -15.62
N GLY A 116 -10.15 4.44 -15.74
CA GLY A 116 -11.36 3.76 -16.21
C GLY A 116 -12.01 2.82 -15.18
N ALA A 117 -11.53 2.80 -13.93
CA ALA A 117 -12.19 2.02 -12.88
C ALA A 117 -13.54 2.67 -12.52
N GLU A 118 -14.61 1.89 -12.65
CA GLU A 118 -15.94 2.34 -12.25
C GLU A 118 -16.05 2.39 -10.71
N ASN A 119 -16.95 3.26 -10.24
CA ASN A 119 -17.24 3.39 -8.81
C ASN A 119 -18.28 2.34 -8.37
N THR A 120 -18.13 1.11 -8.82
CA THR A 120 -19.01 0.01 -8.45
C THR A 120 -18.59 -0.59 -7.12
N VAL A 121 -19.57 -1.18 -6.43
CA VAL A 121 -19.39 -1.82 -5.13
C VAL A 121 -18.17 -2.72 -5.16
N ARG A 122 -17.16 -2.37 -4.38
CA ARG A 122 -16.01 -3.24 -4.16
C ARG A 122 -16.50 -4.48 -3.43
N SER A 123 -16.21 -5.63 -3.98
CA SER A 123 -16.41 -6.87 -3.26
C SER A 123 -15.67 -6.78 -1.93
N THR A 124 -16.40 -6.85 -0.83
CA THR A 124 -15.77 -7.03 0.47
C THR A 124 -14.98 -8.32 0.42
N ALA A 125 -13.69 -8.25 0.65
CA ALA A 125 -12.87 -9.44 0.73
C ALA A 125 -13.45 -10.38 1.81
N VAL A 126 -13.66 -11.57 1.40
CA VAL A 126 -14.08 -12.66 2.30
C VAL A 126 -12.88 -13.11 3.12
#